data_dca3a0c3de154e31ec93189e8594cad8
#
_entry.id   dca3a0c3de154e31ec93189e8594cad8
#
_cell.length_a   1.000
_cell.length_b   1.000
_cell.length_c   1.000
_cell.angle_alpha   90.00
_cell.angle_beta   90.00
_cell.angle_gamma   90.00
#
_symmetry.space_group_name_H-M   'P 1'
#
loop_
_entity.id
_entity.type
_entity.pdbx_description
1 polymer ?
#
loop_
_entity_poly.entity_id
_entity_poly.type
_entity_poly.pdbx_seq_one_letter_code
_entity_poly.pdbx_strand_id
1 'polypeptide(L)'
;MNTYRQQLVLLYLGYNPGSPDGIRGTMTADAIEDFQRDNGLTHDRIWGAKTEAKARYNFDHDVFKPEQAVAGTITPATATDEAPSTAASDKASATGTKTGTFWDNIKHFTRTEFRCPCGKWCNGFPVEPKEGLVRFMDEMREHFGKGVIVVPPDGHSGGSGVRCDKYNATLSGSAANSTHKQGRAADFSIPGITDSAISTYLTAAKASGKIAYWYKISSGSFHVNI
;
A
#
# COMPACT_ATOMS: atom_id res chain seq x y z
N MET A 1 -14.07 -2.11 6.54
CA MET A 1 -12.62 -2.15 6.19
C MET A 1 -11.86 -2.86 7.31
N ASN A 2 -10.83 -3.70 7.03
CA ASN A 2 -10.01 -4.31 8.08
C ASN A 2 -8.93 -3.32 8.59
N THR A 3 -8.33 -3.60 9.76
CA THR A 3 -7.37 -2.69 10.44
C THR A 3 -6.19 -2.31 9.56
N TYR A 4 -5.61 -3.24 8.81
CA TYR A 4 -4.50 -2.97 7.91
C TYR A 4 -4.85 -1.90 6.85
N ARG A 5 -6.04 -2.03 6.25
CA ARG A 5 -6.54 -1.04 5.28
C ARG A 5 -6.86 0.30 5.92
N GLN A 6 -7.39 0.30 7.14
CA GLN A 6 -7.59 1.54 7.91
C GLN A 6 -6.27 2.27 8.12
N GLN A 7 -5.21 1.55 8.50
CA GLN A 7 -3.87 2.09 8.67
C GLN A 7 -3.32 2.67 7.36
N LEU A 8 -3.49 1.97 6.23
CA LEU A 8 -3.05 2.47 4.92
C LEU A 8 -3.79 3.74 4.50
N VAL A 9 -5.12 3.78 4.67
CA VAL A 9 -5.92 4.97 4.34
C VAL A 9 -5.54 6.14 5.24
N LEU A 10 -5.34 5.90 6.53
CA LEU A 10 -4.90 6.94 7.46
C LEU A 10 -3.53 7.51 7.07
N LEU A 11 -2.55 6.65 6.76
CA LEU A 11 -1.24 7.10 6.26
C LEU A 11 -1.36 7.93 4.99
N TYR A 12 -2.16 7.47 4.03
CA TYR A 12 -2.40 8.20 2.79
C TYR A 12 -2.97 9.59 3.05
N LEU A 13 -3.92 9.69 3.98
CA LEU A 13 -4.55 10.95 4.35
C LEU A 13 -3.69 11.84 5.26
N GLY A 14 -2.48 11.40 5.62
CA GLY A 14 -1.52 12.16 6.42
C GLY A 14 -1.63 11.96 7.94
N TYR A 15 -2.37 10.96 8.38
CA TYR A 15 -2.44 10.55 9.78
C TYR A 15 -1.41 9.46 10.07
N ASN A 16 -0.90 9.38 11.29
CA ASN A 16 0.14 8.42 11.66
C ASN A 16 -0.40 7.25 12.51
N PRO A 17 -0.90 6.16 11.90
CA PRO A 17 -1.38 4.98 12.62
C PRO A 17 -0.26 4.04 13.07
N GLY A 18 1.01 4.40 12.89
CA GLY A 18 2.15 3.51 12.98
C GLY A 18 2.37 2.70 11.70
N SER A 19 3.19 1.65 11.79
CA SER A 19 3.39 0.72 10.67
C SER A 19 2.09 -0.04 10.38
N PRO A 20 1.69 -0.17 9.10
CA PRO A 20 0.53 -0.98 8.74
C PRO A 20 0.82 -2.47 8.98
N ASP A 21 0.42 -2.98 10.12
CA ASP A 21 0.62 -4.36 10.56
C ASP A 21 -0.70 -5.15 10.71
N GLY A 22 -1.83 -4.46 10.56
CA GLY A 22 -3.16 -5.01 10.76
C GLY A 22 -3.56 -5.16 12.23
N ILE A 23 -2.72 -4.67 13.16
CA ILE A 23 -2.98 -4.70 14.60
C ILE A 23 -3.49 -3.33 15.03
N ARG A 24 -4.61 -3.32 15.72
CA ARG A 24 -5.16 -2.09 16.28
C ARG A 24 -4.50 -1.72 17.58
N GLY A 25 -3.29 -1.15 17.49
CA GLY A 25 -2.58 -0.60 18.64
C GLY A 25 -3.00 0.83 18.98
N THR A 26 -2.35 1.42 19.99
CA THR A 26 -2.61 2.80 20.44
C THR A 26 -2.43 3.81 19.31
N MET A 27 -1.35 3.72 18.55
CA MET A 27 -1.08 4.64 17.42
C MET A 27 -2.19 4.60 16.36
N THR A 28 -2.72 3.41 16.05
CA THR A 28 -3.85 3.29 15.12
C THR A 28 -5.11 3.91 15.70
N ALA A 29 -5.38 3.71 16.99
CA ALA A 29 -6.54 4.30 17.65
C ALA A 29 -6.44 5.83 17.71
N ASP A 30 -5.26 6.37 18.02
CA ASP A 30 -4.98 7.80 18.05
C ASP A 30 -5.14 8.43 16.66
N ALA A 31 -4.62 7.78 15.63
CA ALA A 31 -4.79 8.25 14.24
C ALA A 31 -6.26 8.26 13.78
N ILE A 32 -7.06 7.29 14.23
CA ILE A 32 -8.51 7.28 13.97
C ILE A 32 -9.17 8.47 14.68
N GLU A 33 -8.83 8.74 15.95
CA GLU A 33 -9.36 9.86 16.71
C GLU A 33 -9.02 11.20 16.07
N ASP A 34 -7.75 11.39 15.67
CA ASP A 34 -7.30 12.58 14.95
C ASP A 34 -8.08 12.77 13.65
N PHE A 35 -8.21 11.71 12.85
CA PHE A 35 -9.00 11.75 11.64
C PHE A 35 -10.46 12.13 11.91
N GLN A 36 -11.08 11.53 12.92
CA GLN A 36 -12.46 11.81 13.30
C GLN A 36 -12.63 13.28 13.72
N ARG A 37 -11.74 13.80 14.56
CA ARG A 37 -11.74 15.19 15.03
C ARG A 37 -11.62 16.16 13.86
N ASP A 38 -10.64 15.98 12.99
CA ASP A 38 -10.35 16.86 11.86
C ASP A 38 -11.48 16.87 10.82
N ASN A 39 -12.31 15.82 10.81
CA ASN A 39 -13.44 15.68 9.90
C ASN A 39 -14.82 15.89 10.55
N GLY A 40 -14.86 16.42 11.78
CA GLY A 40 -16.11 16.75 12.47
C GLY A 40 -16.98 15.53 12.83
N LEU A 41 -16.35 14.37 13.01
CA LEU A 41 -17.01 13.15 13.45
C LEU A 41 -16.91 13.00 14.97
N THR A 42 -17.71 12.10 15.54
CA THR A 42 -17.50 11.67 16.93
C THR A 42 -16.14 11.00 17.05
N HIS A 43 -15.25 11.58 17.85
CA HIS A 43 -13.87 11.09 18.03
C HIS A 43 -13.80 10.03 19.15
N ASP A 44 -14.39 8.87 18.85
CA ASP A 44 -14.52 7.72 19.77
C ASP A 44 -13.43 6.66 19.56
N ARG A 45 -12.47 6.92 18.68
CA ARG A 45 -11.42 5.99 18.27
C ARG A 45 -11.94 4.76 17.54
N ILE A 46 -13.25 4.66 17.22
CA ILE A 46 -13.86 3.51 16.60
C ILE A 46 -13.99 3.73 15.09
N TRP A 47 -13.44 2.83 14.30
CA TRP A 47 -13.65 2.85 12.85
C TRP A 47 -15.04 2.30 12.50
N GLY A 48 -16.05 3.13 12.74
CA GLY A 48 -17.45 2.82 12.41
C GLY A 48 -17.81 3.22 10.97
N ALA A 49 -19.08 3.00 10.62
CA ALA A 49 -19.58 3.26 9.26
C ALA A 49 -19.41 4.74 8.84
N LYS A 50 -19.59 5.69 9.76
CA LYS A 50 -19.42 7.12 9.46
C LYS A 50 -17.96 7.48 9.22
N THR A 51 -17.03 6.94 10.04
CA THR A 51 -15.59 7.10 9.87
C THR A 51 -15.14 6.51 8.54
N GLU A 52 -15.60 5.31 8.23
CA GLU A 52 -15.27 4.63 6.97
C GLU A 52 -15.79 5.40 5.75
N ALA A 53 -17.03 5.86 5.77
CA ALA A 53 -17.61 6.65 4.67
C ALA A 53 -16.84 7.96 4.44
N LYS A 54 -16.48 8.67 5.53
CA LYS A 54 -15.71 9.91 5.44
C LYS A 54 -14.28 9.67 4.98
N ALA A 55 -13.64 8.60 5.44
CA ALA A 55 -12.30 8.23 5.02
C ALA A 55 -12.24 7.86 3.53
N ARG A 56 -13.25 7.15 3.03
CA ARG A 56 -13.41 6.88 1.60
C ARG A 56 -13.59 8.16 0.81
N TYR A 57 -14.51 9.03 1.24
CA TYR A 57 -14.71 10.32 0.59
C TYR A 57 -13.40 11.12 0.51
N ASN A 58 -12.68 11.25 1.62
CA ASN A 58 -11.42 11.99 1.67
C ASN A 58 -10.35 11.35 0.78
N PHE A 59 -10.29 10.03 0.75
CA PHE A 59 -9.38 9.26 -0.09
C PHE A 59 -9.69 9.46 -1.59
N ASP A 60 -10.97 9.39 -1.96
CA ASP A 60 -11.41 9.54 -3.35
C ASP A 60 -11.26 10.98 -3.88
N HIS A 61 -11.19 11.97 -2.97
CA HIS A 61 -11.14 13.40 -3.31
C HIS A 61 -9.83 14.08 -2.89
N ASP A 62 -8.80 13.31 -2.49
CA ASP A 62 -7.49 13.83 -2.04
C ASP A 62 -7.59 14.87 -0.92
N VAL A 63 -8.51 14.66 0.03
CA VAL A 63 -8.68 15.56 1.21
C VAL A 63 -7.77 15.09 2.34
N PHE A 64 -6.61 15.71 2.44
CA PHE A 64 -5.56 15.37 3.41
C PHE A 64 -5.75 16.05 4.77
N LYS A 65 -4.98 15.60 5.77
CA LYS A 65 -4.89 16.23 7.08
C LYS A 65 -4.53 17.72 6.93
N PRO A 66 -5.21 18.64 7.67
CA PRO A 66 -5.03 20.09 7.49
C PRO A 66 -3.58 20.61 7.59
N GLU A 67 -2.74 19.97 8.42
CA GLU A 67 -1.33 20.37 8.60
C GLU A 67 -0.44 20.08 7.38
N GLN A 68 -0.84 19.17 6.50
CA GLN A 68 -0.09 18.86 5.27
C GLN A 68 -0.41 19.83 4.12
N ALA A 69 -1.47 20.59 4.22
CA ALA A 69 -1.80 21.63 3.23
C ALA A 69 -0.86 22.87 3.30
N VAL A 70 -0.01 22.96 4.31
CA VAL A 70 0.86 24.14 4.59
C VAL A 70 2.34 23.87 4.31
N ALA A 71 2.78 22.65 4.02
CA ALA A 71 4.20 22.31 3.80
C ALA A 71 4.64 22.52 2.35
N GLY A 72 4.51 23.74 1.86
CA GLY A 72 5.08 24.22 0.60
C GLY A 72 6.24 25.19 0.83
N THR A 73 7.16 24.92 1.78
CA THR A 73 8.42 25.66 1.86
C THR A 73 9.48 24.79 2.52
N ILE A 74 10.38 24.28 1.71
CA ILE A 74 11.58 23.55 2.16
C ILE A 74 12.63 24.59 2.55
N THR A 75 12.95 24.68 3.83
CA THR A 75 14.19 25.33 4.28
C THR A 75 15.07 24.24 4.93
N PRO A 76 16.34 24.09 4.54
CA PRO A 76 17.19 23.07 5.11
C PRO A 76 17.64 23.46 6.52
N ALA A 77 17.37 22.62 7.50
CA ALA A 77 17.88 22.77 8.85
C ALA A 77 19.20 22.06 9.01
N THR A 78 20.17 22.82 9.42
CA THR A 78 21.54 22.50 9.84
C THR A 78 21.54 21.54 11.03
N ALA A 79 22.44 20.57 10.98
CA ALA A 79 22.73 19.64 12.06
C ALA A 79 23.36 20.35 13.28
N THR A 80 22.94 19.99 14.48
CA THR A 80 23.78 20.04 15.67
C THR A 80 23.43 18.90 16.61
N ASP A 81 24.49 18.23 17.07
CA ASP A 81 24.56 17.12 18.02
C ASP A 81 23.94 17.40 19.39
N GLU A 82 23.36 16.40 20.02
CA GLU A 82 23.79 15.83 21.31
C GLU A 82 22.91 14.63 21.75
N ALA A 83 23.55 13.54 22.14
CA ALA A 83 23.02 12.40 22.88
C ALA A 83 23.51 12.54 24.36
N PRO A 84 23.23 11.64 25.34
CA PRO A 84 22.46 10.40 25.35
C PRO A 84 21.59 10.19 26.61
N SER A 85 20.78 9.14 26.72
CA SER A 85 20.70 8.23 27.89
C SER A 85 19.63 7.12 27.75
N THR A 86 20.13 5.94 27.67
CA THR A 86 19.74 4.59 28.19
C THR A 86 18.32 4.31 28.69
N ALA A 87 17.64 3.32 28.13
CA ALA A 87 17.24 2.07 28.77
C ALA A 87 16.68 1.05 27.75
N ALA A 88 17.18 -0.17 27.89
CA ALA A 88 16.97 -1.30 27.01
C ALA A 88 15.59 -1.95 27.17
N SER A 89 15.06 -2.53 26.10
CA SER A 89 14.70 -3.95 26.02
C SER A 89 14.20 -4.35 24.63
N ASP A 90 14.86 -5.34 24.15
CA ASP A 90 14.53 -6.36 23.15
C ASP A 90 13.85 -5.94 21.85
N LYS A 91 14.74 -5.59 20.99
CA LYS A 91 14.56 -5.36 19.58
C LYS A 91 15.18 -6.54 18.84
N ALA A 92 14.37 -7.35 18.21
CA ALA A 92 14.88 -8.14 17.11
C ALA A 92 15.26 -7.20 15.99
N SER A 93 16.50 -6.72 16.05
CA SER A 93 17.13 -5.87 15.06
C SER A 93 17.45 -6.72 13.85
N ALA A 94 16.74 -6.55 12.77
CA ALA A 94 17.24 -6.91 11.47
C ALA A 94 18.22 -5.81 11.03
N THR A 95 19.42 -5.84 11.57
CA THR A 95 20.57 -5.14 10.99
C THR A 95 20.96 -5.93 9.73
N GLY A 96 20.31 -5.63 8.62
CA GLY A 96 20.68 -6.19 7.32
C GLY A 96 21.96 -5.54 6.83
N THR A 97 23.04 -6.28 6.89
CA THR A 97 24.15 -6.13 5.95
C THR A 97 23.54 -5.93 4.56
N LYS A 98 23.94 -4.86 3.86
CA LYS A 98 23.59 -4.63 2.44
C LYS A 98 24.08 -5.80 1.60
N THR A 99 23.32 -6.85 1.52
CA THR A 99 23.37 -7.84 0.45
C THR A 99 22.57 -7.20 -0.67
N GLY A 100 23.26 -6.67 -1.71
CA GLY A 100 22.67 -5.92 -2.80
C GLY A 100 21.50 -6.65 -3.49
N THR A 101 20.32 -6.45 -2.95
CA THR A 101 19.08 -6.93 -3.55
C THR A 101 18.53 -5.85 -4.46
N PHE A 102 17.72 -6.21 -5.45
CA PHE A 102 17.09 -5.22 -6.32
C PHE A 102 16.22 -4.21 -5.54
N TRP A 103 15.75 -4.58 -4.34
CA TRP A 103 14.97 -3.71 -3.45
C TRP A 103 15.71 -2.43 -3.04
N ASP A 104 17.04 -2.46 -2.99
CA ASP A 104 17.86 -1.28 -2.65
C ASP A 104 17.73 -0.16 -3.71
N ASN A 105 17.25 -0.49 -4.91
CA ASN A 105 17.06 0.43 -6.03
C ASN A 105 15.57 0.72 -6.31
N ILE A 106 14.66 0.30 -5.45
CA ILE A 106 13.22 0.62 -5.55
C ILE A 106 12.96 1.87 -4.70
N LYS A 107 12.39 2.90 -5.32
CA LYS A 107 12.20 4.20 -4.68
C LYS A 107 10.93 4.30 -3.84
N HIS A 108 9.85 3.68 -4.32
CA HIS A 108 8.51 3.97 -3.84
C HIS A 108 7.82 2.77 -3.16
N PHE A 109 8.39 1.59 -3.28
CA PHE A 109 7.80 0.37 -2.72
C PHE A 109 8.72 -0.33 -1.76
N THR A 110 8.11 -0.98 -0.78
CA THR A 110 8.75 -1.95 0.10
C THR A 110 8.27 -3.35 -0.24
N ARG A 111 9.06 -4.37 0.11
CA ARG A 111 8.69 -5.77 -0.09
C ARG A 111 7.33 -6.11 0.52
N THR A 112 7.00 -5.51 1.67
CA THR A 112 5.78 -5.81 2.42
C THR A 112 4.49 -5.45 1.70
N GLU A 113 4.54 -4.52 0.75
CA GLU A 113 3.37 -4.12 -0.06
C GLU A 113 2.96 -5.18 -1.08
N PHE A 114 3.85 -6.15 -1.37
CA PHE A 114 3.59 -7.28 -2.27
C PHE A 114 3.29 -8.59 -1.53
N ARG A 115 3.13 -8.58 -0.22
CA ARG A 115 2.89 -9.81 0.56
C ARG A 115 1.56 -10.49 0.24
N CYS A 116 1.51 -11.79 0.46
CA CYS A 116 0.26 -12.55 0.44
C CYS A 116 -0.66 -12.10 1.58
N PRO A 117 -1.91 -11.72 1.31
CA PRO A 117 -2.82 -11.19 2.32
C PRO A 117 -3.52 -12.27 3.15
N CYS A 118 -3.13 -13.54 3.05
CA CYS A 118 -3.84 -14.65 3.71
C CYS A 118 -3.83 -14.58 5.25
N GLY A 119 -2.80 -13.99 5.86
CA GLY A 119 -2.67 -13.78 7.30
C GLY A 119 -2.48 -15.05 8.16
N LYS A 120 -2.63 -16.26 7.58
CA LYS A 120 -2.65 -17.51 8.37
C LYS A 120 -2.04 -18.74 7.70
N TRP A 121 -1.92 -18.78 6.38
CA TRP A 121 -1.48 -19.99 5.67
C TRP A 121 -0.04 -19.94 5.20
N CYS A 122 0.56 -18.76 5.21
CA CYS A 122 1.97 -18.56 4.92
C CYS A 122 2.49 -17.33 5.69
N ASN A 123 3.82 -17.15 5.67
CA ASN A 123 4.50 -16.00 6.32
C ASN A 123 4.41 -14.70 5.51
N GLY A 124 3.51 -14.62 4.54
CA GLY A 124 3.35 -13.46 3.66
C GLY A 124 4.09 -13.57 2.32
N PHE A 125 5.12 -14.38 2.22
CA PHE A 125 5.94 -14.52 1.02
C PHE A 125 6.16 -15.98 0.62
N PRO A 126 5.12 -16.67 0.09
CA PRO A 126 5.27 -18.02 -0.43
C PRO A 126 6.19 -18.07 -1.64
N VAL A 127 6.37 -16.93 -2.30
CA VAL A 127 7.28 -16.68 -3.41
C VAL A 127 7.70 -15.20 -3.35
N GLU A 128 8.90 -14.87 -3.82
CA GLU A 128 9.32 -13.48 -3.94
C GLU A 128 8.64 -12.80 -5.15
N PRO A 129 8.21 -11.54 -5.00
CA PRO A 129 7.80 -10.72 -6.14
C PRO A 129 8.95 -10.61 -7.13
N LYS A 130 8.67 -10.78 -8.40
CA LYS A 130 9.69 -10.68 -9.44
C LYS A 130 10.14 -9.23 -9.61
N GLU A 131 11.44 -9.05 -9.75
CA GLU A 131 12.08 -7.73 -9.92
C GLU A 131 11.40 -6.90 -11.02
N GLY A 132 11.17 -7.50 -12.19
CA GLY A 132 10.51 -6.81 -13.32
C GLY A 132 9.13 -6.26 -12.97
N LEU A 133 8.33 -7.01 -12.18
CA LEU A 133 7.04 -6.53 -11.69
C LEU A 133 7.20 -5.33 -10.77
N VAL A 134 8.08 -5.44 -9.78
CA VAL A 134 8.29 -4.38 -8.78
C VAL A 134 8.81 -3.11 -9.43
N ARG A 135 9.79 -3.23 -10.34
CA ARG A 135 10.32 -2.08 -11.11
C ARG A 135 9.24 -1.41 -11.97
N PHE A 136 8.40 -2.21 -12.63
CA PHE A 136 7.30 -1.66 -13.41
C PHE A 136 6.31 -0.89 -12.54
N MET A 137 5.97 -1.42 -11.37
CA MET A 137 5.09 -0.72 -10.42
C MET A 137 5.72 0.57 -9.88
N ASP A 138 7.03 0.55 -9.64
CA ASP A 138 7.81 1.71 -9.20
C ASP A 138 7.86 2.81 -10.27
N GLU A 139 8.12 2.43 -11.54
CA GLU A 139 8.03 3.34 -12.68
C GLU A 139 6.63 3.93 -12.87
N MET A 140 5.59 3.14 -12.65
CA MET A 140 4.20 3.61 -12.76
C MET A 140 3.89 4.65 -11.69
N ARG A 141 4.35 4.44 -10.46
CA ARG A 141 4.22 5.42 -9.36
C ARG A 141 4.95 6.72 -9.67
N GLU A 142 6.16 6.63 -10.23
CA GLU A 142 6.91 7.79 -10.73
C GLU A 142 6.16 8.53 -11.84
N HIS A 143 5.62 7.78 -12.82
CA HIS A 143 4.91 8.35 -13.98
C HIS A 143 3.68 9.17 -13.57
N PHE A 144 2.86 8.64 -12.67
CA PHE A 144 1.64 9.33 -12.24
C PHE A 144 1.87 10.37 -11.14
N GLY A 145 3.02 10.33 -10.45
CA GLY A 145 3.28 11.17 -9.27
C GLY A 145 2.26 10.95 -8.15
N LYS A 146 1.63 9.78 -8.10
CA LYS A 146 0.57 9.40 -7.16
C LYS A 146 0.85 8.05 -6.53
N GLY A 147 0.29 7.83 -5.34
CA GLY A 147 0.41 6.53 -4.67
C GLY A 147 -0.21 5.41 -5.50
N VAL A 148 0.59 4.42 -5.88
CA VAL A 148 0.09 3.15 -6.43
C VAL A 148 -0.10 2.19 -5.28
N ILE A 149 -1.33 1.81 -5.03
CA ILE A 149 -1.69 0.91 -3.93
C ILE A 149 -1.82 -0.49 -4.51
N VAL A 150 -0.93 -1.38 -4.10
CA VAL A 150 -0.95 -2.79 -4.52
C VAL A 150 -2.03 -3.59 -3.80
N VAL A 151 -2.71 -3.03 -2.81
CA VAL A 151 -3.93 -3.58 -2.22
C VAL A 151 -5.13 -2.92 -2.89
N PRO A 152 -5.97 -3.64 -3.64
CA PRO A 152 -7.13 -3.04 -4.27
C PRO A 152 -8.09 -2.46 -3.23
N PRO A 153 -8.72 -1.32 -3.54
CA PRO A 153 -9.76 -0.80 -2.68
C PRO A 153 -10.93 -1.78 -2.60
N ASP A 154 -11.67 -1.66 -1.57
CA ASP A 154 -12.87 -2.37 -1.17
C ASP A 154 -13.53 -3.40 -2.06
N GLY A 155 -13.79 -4.54 -1.44
CA GLY A 155 -14.65 -5.58 -1.99
C GLY A 155 -13.93 -6.53 -2.95
N HIS A 156 -12.69 -6.26 -3.31
CA HIS A 156 -11.94 -7.19 -4.11
C HIS A 156 -11.33 -8.27 -3.22
N SER A 157 -11.79 -9.50 -3.40
CA SER A 157 -11.34 -10.67 -2.63
C SER A 157 -9.96 -11.19 -3.08
N GLY A 158 -9.39 -10.62 -4.13
CA GLY A 158 -8.11 -11.03 -4.65
C GLY A 158 -6.95 -10.38 -3.90
N GLY A 159 -5.99 -11.14 -3.46
CA GLY A 159 -4.73 -10.61 -2.96
C GLY A 159 -4.03 -9.77 -4.03
N SER A 160 -3.29 -8.80 -3.60
CA SER A 160 -2.76 -7.75 -4.44
C SER A 160 -1.33 -8.00 -4.93
N GLY A 161 -0.54 -8.70 -4.17
CA GLY A 161 0.82 -9.11 -4.55
C GLY A 161 0.92 -10.61 -4.77
N VAL A 162 1.88 -11.25 -4.11
CA VAL A 162 2.03 -12.73 -4.18
C VAL A 162 0.88 -13.45 -3.47
N ARG A 163 0.60 -14.69 -3.86
CA ARG A 163 -0.45 -15.53 -3.25
C ARG A 163 0.09 -16.92 -2.94
N CYS A 164 -0.25 -17.46 -1.78
CA CYS A 164 -0.06 -18.88 -1.50
C CYS A 164 -1.19 -19.71 -2.11
N ASP A 165 -0.96 -21.01 -2.31
CA ASP A 165 -1.92 -21.93 -2.91
C ASP A 165 -3.26 -21.94 -2.16
N LYS A 166 -3.20 -22.01 -0.84
CA LYS A 166 -4.41 -22.05 0.01
C LYS A 166 -5.24 -20.77 -0.12
N TYR A 167 -4.59 -19.60 -0.12
CA TYR A 167 -5.31 -18.35 -0.32
C TYR A 167 -5.88 -18.24 -1.74
N ASN A 168 -5.08 -18.58 -2.75
CA ASN A 168 -5.55 -18.57 -4.14
C ASN A 168 -6.78 -19.45 -4.34
N ALA A 169 -6.82 -20.63 -3.71
CA ALA A 169 -7.96 -21.54 -3.80
C ALA A 169 -9.27 -20.99 -3.15
N THR A 170 -9.17 -20.00 -2.27
CA THR A 170 -10.38 -19.37 -1.67
C THR A 170 -10.99 -18.28 -2.55
N LEU A 171 -10.31 -17.87 -3.61
CA LEU A 171 -10.75 -16.78 -4.47
C LEU A 171 -11.57 -17.33 -5.64
N SER A 172 -12.82 -16.94 -5.72
CA SER A 172 -13.70 -17.32 -6.84
C SER A 172 -13.10 -16.86 -8.17
N GLY A 173 -13.06 -17.76 -9.15
CA GLY A 173 -12.53 -17.47 -10.50
C GLY A 173 -11.02 -17.40 -10.59
N SER A 174 -10.27 -17.66 -9.52
CA SER A 174 -8.82 -17.67 -9.58
C SER A 174 -8.29 -18.88 -10.33
N ALA A 175 -7.33 -18.66 -11.25
CA ALA A 175 -6.66 -19.73 -11.97
C ALA A 175 -5.77 -20.57 -11.05
N ALA A 176 -5.74 -21.90 -11.24
CA ALA A 176 -4.84 -22.77 -10.49
C ALA A 176 -3.36 -22.37 -10.66
N ASN A 177 -2.97 -21.93 -11.86
CA ASN A 177 -1.64 -21.40 -12.21
C ASN A 177 -1.62 -19.87 -12.25
N SER A 178 -2.22 -19.21 -11.24
CA SER A 178 -2.24 -17.76 -11.14
C SER A 178 -0.82 -17.17 -11.15
N THR A 179 -0.61 -16.10 -11.91
CA THR A 179 0.65 -15.34 -11.96
C THR A 179 1.02 -14.71 -10.62
N HIS A 180 0.04 -14.45 -9.74
CA HIS A 180 0.30 -14.06 -8.35
C HIS A 180 1.05 -15.13 -7.54
N LYS A 181 0.77 -16.42 -7.79
CA LYS A 181 1.49 -17.55 -7.16
C LYS A 181 2.93 -17.66 -7.63
N GLN A 182 3.25 -17.05 -8.77
CA GLN A 182 4.58 -17.01 -9.36
C GLN A 182 5.35 -15.72 -9.02
N GLY A 183 4.76 -14.82 -8.26
CA GLY A 183 5.32 -13.50 -7.97
C GLY A 183 5.35 -12.54 -9.17
N ARG A 184 4.58 -12.82 -10.20
CA ARG A 184 4.60 -12.11 -11.49
C ARG A 184 3.42 -11.19 -11.72
N ALA A 185 2.53 -11.03 -10.74
CA ALA A 185 1.32 -10.21 -10.88
C ALA A 185 1.07 -9.35 -9.65
N ALA A 186 0.42 -8.21 -9.88
CA ALA A 186 -0.14 -7.35 -8.87
C ALA A 186 -1.54 -6.88 -9.27
N ASP A 187 -2.42 -6.80 -8.28
CA ASP A 187 -3.66 -6.08 -8.37
C ASP A 187 -3.46 -4.73 -7.66
N PHE A 188 -3.88 -3.63 -8.26
CA PHE A 188 -3.56 -2.31 -7.75
C PHE A 188 -4.63 -1.27 -8.07
N SER A 189 -4.53 -0.13 -7.41
CA SER A 189 -5.29 1.10 -7.69
C SER A 189 -4.37 2.32 -7.61
N ILE A 190 -4.77 3.39 -8.30
CA ILE A 190 -4.08 4.70 -8.26
C ILE A 190 -5.15 5.76 -7.98
N PRO A 191 -5.34 6.12 -6.70
CA PRO A 191 -6.32 7.14 -6.33
C PRO A 191 -6.05 8.47 -7.02
N GLY A 192 -7.12 9.14 -7.45
CA GLY A 192 -7.03 10.42 -8.14
C GLY A 192 -6.59 10.33 -9.61
N ILE A 193 -6.36 9.13 -10.14
CA ILE A 193 -6.10 8.91 -11.58
C ILE A 193 -7.29 8.20 -12.21
N THR A 194 -7.75 8.69 -13.36
CA THR A 194 -8.89 8.09 -14.05
C THR A 194 -8.56 6.71 -14.62
N ASP A 195 -9.55 5.82 -14.66
CA ASP A 195 -9.42 4.50 -15.27
C ASP A 195 -8.90 4.58 -16.72
N SER A 196 -9.31 5.61 -17.44
CA SER A 196 -8.85 5.84 -18.82
C SER A 196 -7.34 6.12 -18.90
N ALA A 197 -6.81 6.97 -18.01
CA ALA A 197 -5.38 7.30 -17.98
C ALA A 197 -4.55 6.05 -17.60
N ILE A 198 -5.01 5.28 -16.62
CA ILE A 198 -4.35 4.02 -16.22
C ILE A 198 -4.39 3.01 -17.37
N SER A 199 -5.55 2.83 -18.01
CA SER A 199 -5.70 1.92 -19.14
C SER A 199 -4.80 2.29 -20.33
N THR A 200 -4.66 3.58 -20.64
CA THR A 200 -3.78 4.09 -21.68
C THR A 200 -2.31 3.76 -21.37
N TYR A 201 -1.87 4.03 -20.14
CA TYR A 201 -0.52 3.69 -19.68
C TYR A 201 -0.22 2.19 -19.78
N LEU A 202 -1.13 1.35 -19.26
CA LEU A 202 -0.98 -0.11 -19.30
C LEU A 202 -0.99 -0.67 -20.73
N THR A 203 -1.79 -0.09 -21.63
CA THR A 203 -1.81 -0.47 -23.04
C THR A 203 -0.48 -0.16 -23.71
N ALA A 204 0.10 1.02 -23.47
CA ALA A 204 1.42 1.37 -23.97
C ALA A 204 2.53 0.49 -23.38
N ALA A 205 2.45 0.19 -22.09
CA ALA A 205 3.39 -0.72 -21.41
C ALA A 205 3.35 -2.13 -22.00
N LYS A 206 2.16 -2.63 -22.31
CA LYS A 206 1.99 -3.93 -22.98
C LYS A 206 2.55 -3.89 -24.39
N ALA A 207 2.26 -2.85 -25.16
CA ALA A 207 2.77 -2.70 -26.53
C ALA A 207 4.31 -2.62 -26.58
N SER A 208 4.94 -2.05 -25.56
CA SER A 208 6.40 -1.98 -25.45
C SER A 208 7.05 -3.23 -24.85
N GLY A 209 6.28 -4.24 -24.47
CA GLY A 209 6.78 -5.48 -23.85
C GLY A 209 7.20 -5.35 -22.39
N LYS A 210 6.90 -4.24 -21.72
CA LYS A 210 7.18 -4.08 -20.28
C LYS A 210 6.32 -4.99 -19.41
N ILE A 211 5.09 -5.26 -19.85
CA ILE A 211 4.16 -6.17 -19.21
C ILE A 211 3.60 -7.18 -20.21
N ALA A 212 3.21 -8.36 -19.74
CA ALA A 212 2.62 -9.38 -20.58
C ALA A 212 1.11 -9.17 -20.77
N TYR A 213 0.42 -8.83 -19.68
CA TYR A 213 -1.04 -8.69 -19.70
C TYR A 213 -1.53 -7.75 -18.60
N TRP A 214 -2.69 -7.13 -18.85
CA TRP A 214 -3.42 -6.35 -17.87
C TRP A 214 -4.92 -6.41 -18.14
N TYR A 215 -5.73 -6.18 -17.11
CA TYR A 215 -7.17 -5.96 -17.22
C TYR A 215 -7.69 -5.12 -16.06
N LYS A 216 -8.84 -4.48 -16.30
CA LYS A 216 -9.57 -3.75 -15.27
C LYS A 216 -10.42 -4.73 -14.48
N ILE A 217 -10.18 -4.81 -13.17
CA ILE A 217 -10.93 -5.68 -12.25
C ILE A 217 -12.28 -5.06 -11.92
N SER A 218 -12.26 -3.77 -11.56
CA SER A 218 -13.45 -2.97 -11.22
C SER A 218 -13.11 -1.49 -11.43
N SER A 219 -14.03 -0.57 -11.15
CA SER A 219 -13.69 0.86 -11.15
C SER A 219 -12.55 1.15 -10.19
N GLY A 220 -11.50 1.81 -10.68
CA GLY A 220 -10.30 2.15 -9.92
C GLY A 220 -9.38 0.98 -9.58
N SER A 221 -9.65 -0.25 -10.02
CA SER A 221 -8.83 -1.43 -9.69
C SER A 221 -8.40 -2.19 -10.93
N PHE A 222 -7.12 -2.50 -11.01
CA PHE A 222 -6.47 -3.10 -12.16
C PHE A 222 -5.59 -4.28 -11.79
N HIS A 223 -5.48 -5.22 -12.71
CA HIS A 223 -4.52 -6.31 -12.69
C HIS A 223 -3.42 -6.09 -13.70
N VAL A 224 -2.18 -6.39 -13.33
CA VAL A 224 -1.05 -6.44 -14.23
C VAL A 224 -0.21 -7.68 -13.99
N ASN A 225 0.36 -8.25 -15.06
CA ASN A 225 1.41 -9.27 -14.94
C ASN A 225 2.53 -9.08 -15.96
N ILE A 226 3.71 -9.66 -15.64
CA ILE A 226 4.91 -9.70 -16.49
C ILE A 226 5.18 -11.10 -17.01
#